data_309e21f24f9de2b44dba9e799eb9b09c
#
_entry.id   309e21f24f9de2b44dba9e799eb9b09c
#
_cell.length_a   1.000
_cell.length_b   1.000
_cell.length_c   1.000
_cell.angle_alpha   90.00
_cell.angle_beta   90.00
_cell.angle_gamma   90.00
#
_symmetry.space_group_name_H-M   'P 1'
#
loop_
_entity.id
_entity.type
_entity.pdbx_description
1 polymer ?
#
loop_
_entity_poly.entity_id
_entity_poly.type
_entity_poly.pdbx_seq_one_letter_code
_entity_poly.pdbx_strand_id
1 'polypeptide(L)'
;MIENKECEVCGKIFFKTPKDSKKQWDSRKYCSISCKNTVIKITPIHLRFWKYIKKIENSECWEWTGSKDNFGYGRISTFPKGPPMKAHRLSYEMRYGAIPVGMFVCHKCDNPKCVNPEHLFLGTAKENTQDCVKKGRLNPKSFKNLVPGKKGYLGAAVERNKV
;
A
#
# COMPACT_ATOMS: atom_id res chain seq x y z
N MET A 1 -35.66 17.91 17.73
CA MET A 1 -35.99 16.93 16.67
C MET A 1 -34.83 15.92 16.61
N ILE A 2 -35.15 14.63 16.53
CA ILE A 2 -34.13 13.58 16.44
C ILE A 2 -33.68 13.49 14.98
N GLU A 3 -32.41 13.82 14.70
CA GLU A 3 -31.85 13.72 13.36
C GLU A 3 -31.68 12.26 12.95
N ASN A 4 -32.16 11.88 11.76
CA ASN A 4 -32.03 10.53 11.21
C ASN A 4 -31.54 10.56 9.76
N LYS A 5 -31.02 9.41 9.29
CA LYS A 5 -30.60 9.15 7.91
C LYS A 5 -30.94 7.73 7.50
N GLU A 6 -31.08 7.51 6.22
CA GLU A 6 -31.20 6.18 5.63
C GLU A 6 -29.82 5.63 5.23
N CYS A 7 -29.58 4.36 5.48
CA CYS A 7 -28.32 3.70 5.13
C CYS A 7 -28.24 3.40 3.64
N GLU A 8 -27.25 3.92 2.94
CA GLU A 8 -27.03 3.72 1.49
C GLU A 8 -26.83 2.23 1.08
N VAL A 9 -26.66 1.32 2.04
CA VAL A 9 -26.42 -0.11 1.77
C VAL A 9 -27.62 -0.99 2.04
N CYS A 10 -28.30 -0.80 3.17
CA CYS A 10 -29.36 -1.71 3.60
C CYS A 10 -30.71 -1.02 3.80
N GLY A 11 -30.84 0.27 3.50
CA GLY A 11 -32.08 1.04 3.65
C GLY A 11 -32.52 1.30 5.10
N LYS A 12 -31.81 0.76 6.10
CA LYS A 12 -32.19 0.93 7.50
C LYS A 12 -32.03 2.38 7.94
N ILE A 13 -33.06 2.94 8.56
CA ILE A 13 -33.01 4.24 9.20
C ILE A 13 -32.14 4.14 10.46
N PHE A 14 -31.21 5.09 10.65
CA PHE A 14 -30.38 5.20 11.82
C PHE A 14 -30.32 6.64 12.32
N PHE A 15 -30.06 6.79 13.61
CA PHE A 15 -30.19 8.06 14.32
C PHE A 15 -28.82 8.58 14.76
N LYS A 16 -28.71 9.91 14.90
CA LYS A 16 -27.58 10.58 15.51
C LYS A 16 -27.50 10.21 16.98
N THR A 17 -26.31 9.83 17.43
CA THR A 17 -26.05 9.56 18.85
C THR A 17 -25.36 10.76 19.51
N PRO A 18 -25.44 10.92 20.86
CA PRO A 18 -24.72 11.99 21.56
C PRO A 18 -23.20 11.98 21.38
N LYS A 19 -22.63 10.85 20.93
CA LYS A 19 -21.20 10.65 20.66
C LYS A 19 -20.80 11.14 19.27
N ASP A 20 -21.75 11.35 18.36
CA ASP A 20 -21.46 11.79 16.99
C ASP A 20 -21.26 13.31 16.98
N SER A 21 -20.05 13.77 16.63
CA SER A 21 -19.86 15.20 16.34
C SER A 21 -20.65 15.59 15.07
N LYS A 22 -20.97 16.88 14.92
CA LYS A 22 -21.70 17.38 13.73
C LYS A 22 -21.00 16.92 12.43
N LYS A 23 -19.67 17.13 12.34
CA LYS A 23 -18.88 16.72 11.18
C LYS A 23 -18.95 15.20 10.88
N GLN A 24 -18.88 14.36 11.93
CA GLN A 24 -19.02 12.91 11.77
C GLN A 24 -20.43 12.52 11.31
N TRP A 25 -21.45 13.15 11.89
CA TRP A 25 -22.83 12.91 11.50
C TRP A 25 -23.10 13.32 10.07
N ASP A 26 -22.69 14.52 9.66
CA ASP A 26 -22.90 15.04 8.31
C ASP A 26 -22.28 14.13 7.24
N SER A 27 -21.10 13.56 7.53
CA SER A 27 -20.40 12.64 6.62
C SER A 27 -20.86 11.17 6.70
N ARG A 28 -21.70 10.81 7.68
CA ARG A 28 -22.11 9.42 7.92
C ARG A 28 -23.19 8.98 6.94
N LYS A 29 -22.90 7.92 6.17
CA LYS A 29 -23.75 7.35 5.12
C LYS A 29 -24.28 5.96 5.44
N TYR A 30 -23.74 5.30 6.47
CA TYR A 30 -23.99 3.89 6.79
C TYR A 30 -24.41 3.73 8.24
N CYS A 31 -25.42 2.86 8.48
CA CYS A 31 -25.93 2.58 9.83
C CYS A 31 -24.90 1.86 10.72
N SER A 32 -23.93 1.15 10.12
CA SER A 32 -22.93 0.33 10.84
C SER A 32 -21.61 0.24 10.08
N ILE A 33 -20.56 -0.18 10.80
CA ILE A 33 -19.25 -0.52 10.23
C ILE A 33 -19.39 -1.68 9.23
N SER A 34 -20.32 -2.63 9.49
CA SER A 34 -20.58 -3.74 8.58
C SER A 34 -21.07 -3.24 7.22
N CYS A 35 -22.06 -2.34 7.17
CA CYS A 35 -22.55 -1.75 5.92
C CYS A 35 -21.46 -0.94 5.21
N LYS A 36 -20.69 -0.12 5.95
CA LYS A 36 -19.52 0.59 5.39
C LYS A 36 -18.52 -0.37 4.75
N ASN A 37 -18.21 -1.47 5.45
CA ASN A 37 -17.28 -2.48 4.95
C ASN A 37 -17.82 -3.23 3.73
N THR A 38 -19.13 -3.39 3.60
CA THR A 38 -19.75 -4.00 2.42
C THR A 38 -19.45 -3.19 1.16
N VAL A 39 -19.58 -1.86 1.22
CA VAL A 39 -19.22 -0.99 0.08
C VAL A 39 -17.73 -1.08 -0.27
N ILE A 40 -16.86 -1.10 0.74
CA ILE A 40 -15.42 -1.28 0.53
C ILE A 40 -15.12 -2.63 -0.11
N LYS A 41 -15.83 -3.70 0.28
CA LYS A 41 -15.70 -5.04 -0.32
C LYS A 41 -16.10 -5.08 -1.79
N ILE A 42 -17.14 -4.35 -2.16
CA ILE A 42 -17.68 -4.34 -3.53
C ILE A 42 -16.80 -3.49 -4.45
N THR A 43 -16.13 -2.45 -3.93
CA THR A 43 -15.29 -1.58 -4.76
C THR A 43 -13.97 -2.28 -5.10
N PRO A 44 -13.71 -2.59 -6.38
CA PRO A 44 -12.46 -3.21 -6.81
C PRO A 44 -11.23 -2.44 -6.36
N ILE A 45 -10.15 -3.16 -6.06
CA ILE A 45 -8.94 -2.56 -5.49
C ILE A 45 -8.33 -1.49 -6.42
N HIS A 46 -8.39 -1.67 -7.74
CA HIS A 46 -7.88 -0.70 -8.71
C HIS A 46 -8.65 0.63 -8.66
N LEU A 47 -9.99 0.60 -8.48
CA LEU A 47 -10.79 1.82 -8.32
C LEU A 47 -10.49 2.54 -7.00
N ARG A 48 -10.21 1.79 -5.93
CA ARG A 48 -9.80 2.36 -4.66
C ARG A 48 -8.41 2.97 -4.72
N PHE A 49 -7.50 2.37 -5.49
CA PHE A 49 -6.14 2.83 -5.68
C PHE A 49 -6.08 4.26 -6.20
N TRP A 50 -6.82 4.57 -7.25
CA TRP A 50 -6.81 5.89 -7.88
C TRP A 50 -7.25 7.03 -6.97
N LYS A 51 -8.07 6.77 -5.95
CA LYS A 51 -8.52 7.76 -4.96
C LYS A 51 -7.41 8.33 -4.09
N TYR A 52 -6.27 7.64 -4.00
CA TYR A 52 -5.16 7.99 -3.12
C TYR A 52 -3.93 8.49 -3.87
N ILE A 53 -4.10 8.95 -5.09
CA ILE A 53 -2.99 9.46 -5.91
C ILE A 53 -3.05 10.97 -6.00
N LYS A 54 -1.92 11.63 -5.71
CA LYS A 54 -1.68 13.04 -6.00
C LYS A 54 -0.51 13.16 -6.97
N LYS A 55 -0.76 13.69 -8.15
CA LYS A 55 0.31 14.06 -9.10
C LYS A 55 0.96 15.37 -8.64
N ILE A 56 2.27 15.43 -8.68
CA ILE A 56 3.06 16.60 -8.27
C ILE A 56 3.51 17.32 -9.53
N GLU A 57 3.15 18.57 -9.69
CA GLU A 57 3.35 19.38 -10.91
C GLU A 57 4.81 19.48 -11.37
N ASN A 58 5.75 19.62 -10.43
CA ASN A 58 7.18 19.75 -10.71
C ASN A 58 7.96 18.45 -10.63
N SER A 59 7.26 17.33 -10.55
CA SER A 59 7.84 16.00 -10.43
C SER A 59 6.90 15.02 -11.13
N GLU A 60 7.43 14.17 -11.96
CA GLU A 60 6.63 13.10 -12.58
C GLU A 60 6.15 12.03 -11.57
N CYS A 61 6.43 12.21 -10.28
CA CYS A 61 5.98 11.31 -9.23
C CYS A 61 4.47 11.40 -9.01
N TRP A 62 3.85 10.24 -8.86
CA TRP A 62 2.49 10.11 -8.36
C TRP A 62 2.56 9.74 -6.89
N GLU A 63 2.31 10.69 -5.99
CA GLU A 63 2.43 10.44 -4.56
C GLU A 63 1.19 9.77 -3.98
N TRP A 64 1.44 8.73 -3.20
CA TRP A 64 0.42 8.04 -2.42
C TRP A 64 0.01 8.86 -1.20
N THR A 65 -1.27 9.20 -1.11
CA THR A 65 -1.86 9.97 0.00
C THR A 65 -2.55 9.11 1.05
N GLY A 66 -2.75 7.80 0.78
CA GLY A 66 -3.34 6.85 1.72
C GLY A 66 -2.37 6.44 2.85
N SER A 67 -2.75 5.39 3.58
CA SER A 67 -1.92 4.87 4.68
C SER A 67 -0.53 4.44 4.20
N LYS A 68 0.47 4.57 5.07
CA LYS A 68 1.88 4.24 4.82
C LYS A 68 2.41 3.33 5.92
N ASP A 69 3.48 2.61 5.64
CA ASP A 69 4.24 1.91 6.66
C ASP A 69 5.34 2.80 7.27
N ASN A 70 6.10 2.24 8.21
CA ASN A 70 7.17 2.95 8.93
C ASN A 70 8.34 3.39 8.02
N PHE A 71 8.44 2.84 6.80
CA PHE A 71 9.45 3.18 5.81
C PHE A 71 8.93 4.17 4.75
N GLY A 72 7.70 4.65 4.91
CA GLY A 72 7.06 5.61 4.00
C GLY A 72 6.39 5.00 2.78
N TYR A 73 6.42 3.67 2.60
CA TYR A 73 5.73 3.02 1.49
C TYR A 73 4.23 3.03 1.65
N GLY A 74 3.53 3.37 0.59
CA GLY A 74 2.07 3.31 0.52
C GLY A 74 1.55 1.89 0.77
N ARG A 75 0.45 1.79 1.52
CA ARG A 75 -0.27 0.53 1.80
C ARG A 75 -1.72 0.64 1.36
N ILE A 76 -2.22 -0.40 0.71
CA ILE A 76 -3.63 -0.53 0.34
C ILE A 76 -4.18 -1.87 0.86
N SER A 77 -5.37 -1.83 1.45
CA SER A 77 -6.04 -3.05 1.93
C SER A 77 -6.47 -3.94 0.76
N THR A 78 -6.17 -5.23 0.83
CA THR A 78 -6.63 -6.25 -0.11
C THR A 78 -7.98 -6.86 0.28
N PHE A 79 -8.70 -6.15 1.15
CA PHE A 79 -9.98 -6.58 1.70
C PHE A 79 -10.85 -7.40 0.70
N PRO A 80 -11.57 -8.46 1.14
CA PRO A 80 -11.89 -8.82 2.53
C PRO A 80 -10.89 -9.75 3.21
N LYS A 81 -9.95 -10.36 2.51
CA LYS A 81 -9.02 -11.35 3.08
C LYS A 81 -7.62 -11.09 2.55
N GLY A 82 -6.69 -10.88 3.45
CA GLY A 82 -5.28 -10.78 3.15
C GLY A 82 -4.60 -9.58 3.80
N PRO A 83 -3.26 -9.65 3.95
CA PRO A 83 -2.47 -8.55 4.47
C PRO A 83 -2.51 -7.34 3.51
N PRO A 84 -2.33 -6.12 4.02
CA PRO A 84 -2.24 -4.94 3.16
C PRO A 84 -1.10 -5.09 2.15
N MET A 85 -1.40 -4.77 0.91
CA MET A 85 -0.43 -4.77 -0.19
C MET A 85 0.32 -3.44 -0.26
N LYS A 86 1.56 -3.43 -0.74
CA LYS A 86 2.28 -2.19 -1.05
C LYS A 86 1.67 -1.53 -2.28
N ALA A 87 1.36 -0.24 -2.20
CA ALA A 87 0.67 0.48 -3.27
C ALA A 87 1.48 0.53 -4.57
N HIS A 88 2.81 0.71 -4.51
CA HIS A 88 3.68 0.70 -5.70
C HIS A 88 3.72 -0.68 -6.38
N ARG A 89 3.64 -1.80 -5.63
CA ARG A 89 3.54 -3.14 -6.23
C ARG A 89 2.24 -3.31 -7.00
N LEU A 90 1.11 -2.87 -6.42
CA LEU A 90 -0.17 -2.87 -7.12
C LEU A 90 -0.13 -2.03 -8.38
N SER A 91 0.49 -0.84 -8.32
CA SER A 91 0.67 0.02 -9.48
C SER A 91 1.45 -0.68 -10.60
N TYR A 92 2.55 -1.33 -10.24
CA TYR A 92 3.36 -2.11 -11.18
C TYR A 92 2.53 -3.23 -11.83
N GLU A 93 1.82 -4.03 -11.02
CA GLU A 93 1.00 -5.15 -11.51
C GLU A 93 -0.12 -4.70 -12.44
N MET A 94 -0.75 -3.56 -12.16
CA MET A 94 -1.81 -3.01 -13.03
C MET A 94 -1.27 -2.56 -14.39
N ARG A 95 -0.03 -2.14 -14.48
CA ARG A 95 0.58 -1.61 -15.72
C ARG A 95 1.31 -2.68 -16.53
N TYR A 96 2.04 -3.55 -15.85
CA TYR A 96 2.99 -4.49 -16.48
C TYR A 96 2.66 -5.96 -16.26
N GLY A 97 1.63 -6.26 -15.44
CA GLY A 97 1.26 -7.64 -15.12
C GLY A 97 1.92 -8.17 -13.85
N ALA A 98 1.76 -9.47 -13.62
CA ALA A 98 2.18 -10.14 -12.38
C ALA A 98 3.69 -10.01 -12.12
N ILE A 99 4.05 -9.78 -10.87
CA ILE A 99 5.44 -9.70 -10.42
C ILE A 99 5.98 -11.11 -10.22
N PRO A 100 7.04 -11.53 -10.92
CA PRO A 100 7.64 -12.85 -10.75
C PRO A 100 8.07 -13.11 -9.31
N VAL A 101 8.01 -14.38 -8.90
CA VAL A 101 8.42 -14.80 -7.55
C VAL A 101 9.91 -14.45 -7.33
N GLY A 102 10.21 -13.88 -6.16
CA GLY A 102 11.57 -13.46 -5.80
C GLY A 102 11.99 -12.09 -6.33
N MET A 103 11.15 -11.41 -7.15
CA MET A 103 11.44 -10.06 -7.64
C MET A 103 10.88 -8.97 -6.72
N PHE A 104 11.64 -7.89 -6.62
CA PHE A 104 11.27 -6.67 -5.91
C PHE A 104 10.85 -5.60 -6.90
N VAL A 105 9.86 -4.80 -6.53
CA VAL A 105 9.54 -3.55 -7.25
C VAL A 105 10.33 -2.44 -6.59
N CYS A 106 11.26 -1.87 -7.33
CA CYS A 106 12.18 -0.83 -6.90
C CYS A 106 11.81 0.52 -7.51
N HIS A 107 12.26 1.63 -6.90
CA HIS A 107 12.02 2.97 -7.37
C HIS A 107 13.26 3.54 -8.07
N LYS A 108 13.09 4.03 -9.30
CA LYS A 108 14.13 4.83 -10.00
C LYS A 108 14.30 6.20 -9.33
N CYS A 109 13.19 6.79 -8.86
CA CYS A 109 13.11 8.12 -8.26
C CYS A 109 13.42 8.19 -6.76
N ASP A 110 13.69 7.05 -6.12
CA ASP A 110 13.99 6.93 -4.68
C ASP A 110 12.93 7.48 -3.72
N ASN A 111 11.74 7.80 -4.20
CA ASN A 111 10.62 8.25 -3.40
C ASN A 111 9.73 7.06 -2.99
N PRO A 112 9.72 6.59 -1.74
CA PRO A 112 8.93 5.44 -1.30
C PRO A 112 7.41 5.68 -1.40
N LYS A 113 6.98 6.94 -1.46
CA LYS A 113 5.57 7.31 -1.65
C LYS A 113 5.14 7.22 -3.11
N CYS A 114 6.09 7.18 -4.06
CA CYS A 114 5.77 7.20 -5.47
C CYS A 114 5.11 5.90 -5.90
N VAL A 115 4.02 6.04 -6.66
CA VAL A 115 3.29 4.93 -7.28
C VAL A 115 3.17 5.08 -8.80
N ASN A 116 3.96 5.99 -9.41
CA ASN A 116 4.03 6.11 -10.86
C ASN A 116 4.71 4.85 -11.43
N PRO A 117 4.04 4.05 -12.27
CA PRO A 117 4.61 2.82 -12.80
C PRO A 117 5.88 3.06 -13.64
N GLU A 118 6.00 4.19 -14.32
CA GLU A 118 7.19 4.54 -15.12
C GLU A 118 8.44 4.78 -14.25
N HIS A 119 8.24 5.09 -12.96
CA HIS A 119 9.30 5.24 -11.97
C HIS A 119 9.66 3.92 -11.26
N LEU A 120 9.02 2.82 -11.64
CA LEU A 120 9.20 1.51 -11.02
C LEU A 120 9.94 0.57 -11.98
N PHE A 121 10.69 -0.37 -11.41
CA PHE A 121 11.32 -1.45 -12.14
C PHE A 121 11.41 -2.71 -11.28
N LEU A 122 11.55 -3.87 -11.93
CA LEU A 122 11.82 -5.11 -11.22
C LEU A 122 13.32 -5.28 -11.01
N GLY A 123 13.68 -5.75 -9.83
CA GLY A 123 15.04 -6.11 -9.51
C GLY A 123 15.10 -7.27 -8.52
N THR A 124 16.17 -8.04 -8.58
CA THR A 124 16.50 -9.02 -7.56
C THR A 124 16.96 -8.34 -6.27
N ALA A 125 17.07 -9.07 -5.17
CA ALA A 125 17.64 -8.55 -3.92
C ALA A 125 19.07 -8.00 -4.12
N LYS A 126 19.86 -8.66 -4.99
CA LYS A 126 21.23 -8.21 -5.33
C LYS A 126 21.21 -6.87 -6.08
N GLU A 127 20.40 -6.76 -7.11
CA GLU A 127 20.27 -5.53 -7.91
C GLU A 127 19.75 -4.36 -7.08
N ASN A 128 18.74 -4.59 -6.23
CA ASN A 128 18.24 -3.57 -5.31
C ASN A 128 19.33 -3.08 -4.32
N THR A 129 20.14 -4.00 -3.81
CA THR A 129 21.29 -3.66 -2.94
C THR A 129 22.34 -2.86 -3.72
N GLN A 130 22.66 -3.28 -4.95
CA GLN A 130 23.62 -2.57 -5.81
C GLN A 130 23.14 -1.16 -6.16
N ASP A 131 21.85 -0.97 -6.42
CA ASP A 131 21.26 0.34 -6.65
C ASP A 131 21.40 1.24 -5.41
N CYS A 132 21.14 0.69 -4.22
CA CYS A 132 21.37 1.39 -2.96
C CYS A 132 22.84 1.81 -2.76
N VAL A 133 23.80 0.94 -3.13
CA VAL A 133 25.24 1.26 -3.09
C VAL A 133 25.57 2.39 -4.04
N LYS A 134 25.19 2.25 -5.33
CA LYS A 134 25.48 3.25 -6.37
C LYS A 134 24.94 4.63 -6.01
N LYS A 135 23.80 4.68 -5.35
CA LYS A 135 23.15 5.93 -4.93
C LYS A 135 23.56 6.42 -3.54
N GLY A 136 24.57 5.80 -2.90
CA GLY A 136 25.08 6.20 -1.60
C GLY A 136 24.07 6.07 -0.45
N ARG A 137 23.02 5.28 -0.60
CA ARG A 137 21.91 5.16 0.38
C ARG A 137 22.13 4.07 1.43
N LEU A 138 23.18 3.28 1.32
CA LEU A 138 23.47 2.25 2.31
C LEU A 138 23.96 2.86 3.62
N ASN A 139 23.25 2.54 4.70
CA ASN A 139 23.75 2.88 6.03
C ASN A 139 25.01 2.03 6.32
N PRO A 140 26.18 2.66 6.60
CA PRO A 140 27.41 1.94 6.93
C PRO A 140 27.27 0.95 8.08
N LYS A 141 26.33 1.20 9.01
CA LYS A 141 26.02 0.29 10.12
C LYS A 141 25.40 -1.04 9.65
N SER A 142 24.73 -1.05 8.48
CA SER A 142 24.17 -2.27 7.90
C SER A 142 25.22 -3.24 7.39
N PHE A 143 26.42 -2.76 7.05
CA PHE A 143 27.57 -3.59 6.64
C PHE A 143 28.19 -4.40 7.79
N LYS A 144 28.10 -3.93 9.04
CA LYS A 144 28.66 -4.65 10.18
C LYS A 144 28.06 -6.04 10.40
N ASN A 145 26.89 -6.31 9.82
CA ASN A 145 26.18 -7.59 9.90
C ASN A 145 26.36 -8.48 8.65
N LEU A 146 27.05 -8.00 7.63
CA LEU A 146 27.42 -8.75 6.42
C LEU A 146 28.83 -9.36 6.56
N VAL A 147 29.06 -10.06 7.67
CA VAL A 147 30.31 -10.85 7.83
C VAL A 147 30.17 -12.10 6.94
N PRO A 148 31.10 -12.34 6.01
CA PRO A 148 31.12 -13.60 5.24
C PRO A 148 31.17 -14.78 6.22
N GLY A 149 30.16 -15.66 6.17
CA GLY A 149 30.08 -16.87 6.98
C GLY A 149 29.07 -16.92 8.10
N LYS A 150 28.36 -15.81 8.45
CA LYS A 150 27.17 -15.91 9.31
C LYS A 150 25.94 -16.11 8.44
N LYS A 151 25.25 -17.26 8.63
CA LYS A 151 23.93 -17.56 8.04
C LYS A 151 22.93 -16.47 8.46
N GLY A 152 22.84 -15.40 7.70
CA GLY A 152 21.96 -14.28 7.91
C GLY A 152 21.10 -14.09 6.67
N TYR A 153 19.82 -14.34 6.78
CA TYR A 153 18.68 -13.84 6.02
C TYR A 153 18.57 -14.12 4.51
N LEU A 154 19.59 -14.56 3.81
CA LEU A 154 19.52 -14.97 2.40
C LEU A 154 19.43 -16.50 2.19
N GLY A 155 19.61 -17.29 3.24
CA GLY A 155 19.60 -18.76 3.16
C GLY A 155 18.22 -19.40 3.36
N ALA A 156 17.25 -18.72 3.92
CA ALA A 156 15.96 -19.34 4.29
C ALA A 156 14.89 -19.34 3.19
N ALA A 157 15.11 -18.63 2.09
CA ALA A 157 14.15 -18.54 0.99
C ALA A 157 14.38 -19.59 -0.12
N VAL A 158 15.54 -20.21 -0.18
CA VAL A 158 15.90 -21.14 -1.27
C VAL A 158 15.55 -22.61 -0.95
N GLU A 159 15.39 -22.96 0.34
CA GLU A 159 15.15 -24.37 0.72
C GLU A 159 13.65 -24.76 0.81
N ARG A 160 12.71 -23.84 0.61
CA ARG A 160 11.27 -24.13 0.71
C ARG A 160 10.57 -24.54 -0.60
N ASN A 161 11.29 -24.64 -1.71
CA ASN A 161 10.74 -25.06 -3.00
C ASN A 161 11.43 -26.32 -3.57
N LYS A 162 11.80 -27.26 -2.71
CA LYS A 162 12.08 -28.63 -3.12
C LYS A 162 11.05 -29.55 -2.48
N VAL A 163 9.86 -29.60 -3.07
CA VAL A 163 8.99 -30.78 -3.18
C VAL A 163 8.08 -30.53 -4.38
#